data_cd03af67e8e7a625ef29081ff1aa45d2
#
_entry.id   cd03af67e8e7a625ef29081ff1aa45d2
#
_cell.length_a   1.000
_cell.length_b   1.000
_cell.length_c   1.000
_cell.angle_alpha   90.00
_cell.angle_beta   90.00
_cell.angle_gamma   90.00
#
_symmetry.space_group_name_H-M   'P 1'
#
loop_
_entity.id
_entity.type
_entity.pdbx_description
1 polymer ?
#
loop_
_entity_poly.entity_id
_entity_poly.type
_entity_poly.pdbx_seq_one_letter_code
_entity_poly.pdbx_strand_id
1 'polypeptide(L)'
;MKTLITTATLGVALAGWLFAGSATAQTRINKTVPVAKGQTIRMKFDYPGVKISTWDKDEISIGGTVSINNGEHDDAFKINVKSSGNTIMISNEIENMSRIPQRITVYEGDQKMIFKDRAEWEKYQETHGRSNRVNMGIDMDIKLEIKVPRNVDTDIEAVYGMVEIPEFTGPLTVQATYGGVDASLTEKNVGELIAETNYGNIYTNLEMKISQDNAREEDFHTLVRANLGTGPRYRFESPYGNVYLRKK
;
A
#
# COMPACT_ATOMS: atom_id res chain seq x y z
N MET A 1 -68.94 48.26 -3.99
CA MET A 1 -68.08 47.70 -5.01
C MET A 1 -66.79 47.26 -4.32
N LYS A 2 -66.58 45.92 -4.15
CA LYS A 2 -65.36 45.37 -3.55
C LYS A 2 -64.56 44.73 -4.67
N THR A 3 -63.37 45.25 -4.94
CA THR A 3 -62.43 44.74 -5.97
C THR A 3 -61.57 43.64 -5.31
N LEU A 4 -61.66 42.42 -5.83
CA LEU A 4 -60.78 41.29 -5.49
C LEU A 4 -59.51 41.41 -6.32
N ILE A 5 -58.39 41.46 -5.66
CA ILE A 5 -57.07 41.37 -6.30
C ILE A 5 -56.61 39.92 -6.12
N THR A 6 -56.49 39.17 -7.23
CA THR A 6 -55.99 37.81 -7.27
C THR A 6 -54.48 37.86 -7.49
N THR A 7 -53.68 37.46 -6.51
CA THR A 7 -52.22 37.31 -6.63
C THR A 7 -51.92 35.90 -7.13
N ALA A 8 -51.35 35.82 -8.33
CA ALA A 8 -50.81 34.59 -8.89
C ALA A 8 -49.37 34.36 -8.38
N THR A 9 -49.17 33.32 -7.59
CA THR A 9 -47.85 32.85 -7.14
C THR A 9 -47.26 31.93 -8.21
N LEU A 10 -46.19 32.41 -8.86
CA LEU A 10 -45.40 31.63 -9.81
C LEU A 10 -44.42 30.73 -9.02
N GLY A 11 -44.69 29.42 -8.98
CA GLY A 11 -43.81 28.44 -8.38
C GLY A 11 -42.66 28.09 -9.32
N VAL A 12 -41.45 28.50 -8.99
CA VAL A 12 -40.22 28.07 -9.68
C VAL A 12 -39.82 26.71 -9.13
N ALA A 13 -40.04 25.65 -9.93
CA ALA A 13 -39.54 24.30 -9.62
C ALA A 13 -38.02 24.27 -9.92
N LEU A 14 -37.17 24.31 -8.89
CA LEU A 14 -35.77 24.03 -9.01
C LEU A 14 -35.57 22.51 -9.20
N ALA A 15 -35.37 22.07 -10.45
CA ALA A 15 -34.95 20.71 -10.75
C ALA A 15 -33.47 20.56 -10.34
N GLY A 16 -33.23 20.10 -9.11
CA GLY A 16 -31.89 19.72 -8.64
C GLY A 16 -31.42 18.46 -9.37
N TRP A 17 -30.46 18.60 -10.24
CA TRP A 17 -29.75 17.46 -10.84
C TRP A 17 -28.88 16.85 -9.74
N LEU A 18 -29.33 15.75 -9.15
CA LEU A 18 -28.51 14.88 -8.33
C LEU A 18 -27.51 14.16 -9.27
N PHE A 19 -26.30 14.68 -9.34
CA PHE A 19 -25.17 13.90 -9.83
C PHE A 19 -24.93 12.78 -8.82
N ALA A 20 -25.55 11.63 -9.04
CA ALA A 20 -25.15 10.39 -8.39
C ALA A 20 -23.76 10.01 -8.96
N GLY A 21 -22.70 10.54 -8.36
CA GLY A 21 -21.37 10.02 -8.56
C GLY A 21 -21.41 8.54 -8.18
N SER A 22 -21.12 7.67 -9.12
CA SER A 22 -20.95 6.23 -8.87
C SER A 22 -19.77 6.10 -7.90
N ALA A 23 -20.05 6.04 -6.59
CA ALA A 23 -19.07 5.60 -5.62
C ALA A 23 -18.75 4.14 -5.96
N THR A 24 -17.62 3.89 -6.61
CA THR A 24 -17.10 2.55 -6.80
C THR A 24 -16.85 1.98 -5.41
N ALA A 25 -17.65 1.00 -5.04
CA ALA A 25 -17.54 0.34 -3.75
C ALA A 25 -16.28 -0.53 -3.77
N GLN A 26 -15.20 -0.05 -3.15
CA GLN A 26 -14.02 -0.87 -2.91
C GLN A 26 -14.38 -2.03 -1.98
N THR A 27 -14.01 -3.24 -2.35
CA THR A 27 -14.20 -4.41 -1.50
C THR A 27 -13.29 -4.31 -0.28
N ARG A 28 -13.88 -4.47 0.91
CA ARG A 28 -13.14 -4.44 2.18
C ARG A 28 -12.66 -5.83 2.58
N ILE A 29 -11.43 -5.90 3.02
CA ILE A 29 -10.85 -7.08 3.67
C ILE A 29 -10.92 -6.89 5.18
N ASN A 30 -11.29 -7.96 5.87
CA ASN A 30 -11.19 -8.06 7.33
C ASN A 30 -10.95 -9.52 7.71
N LYS A 31 -9.74 -9.82 8.22
CA LYS A 31 -9.35 -11.16 8.66
C LYS A 31 -8.52 -11.08 9.93
N THR A 32 -8.76 -11.98 10.85
CA THR A 32 -8.01 -12.09 12.10
C THR A 32 -7.38 -13.47 12.21
N VAL A 33 -6.14 -13.54 12.68
CA VAL A 33 -5.37 -14.78 12.84
C VAL A 33 -4.77 -14.81 14.25
N PRO A 34 -5.11 -15.77 15.11
CA PRO A 34 -4.51 -15.87 16.43
C PRO A 34 -3.02 -16.21 16.35
N VAL A 35 -2.22 -15.65 17.26
CA VAL A 35 -0.78 -15.87 17.36
C VAL A 35 -0.47 -16.50 18.72
N ALA A 36 0.09 -17.70 18.72
CA ALA A 36 0.53 -18.36 19.93
C ALA A 36 1.94 -17.89 20.34
N LYS A 37 2.26 -18.00 21.62
CA LYS A 37 3.58 -17.66 22.16
C LYS A 37 4.69 -18.45 21.45
N GLY A 38 5.73 -17.74 20.98
CA GLY A 38 6.89 -18.34 20.31
C GLY A 38 6.70 -18.56 18.81
N GLN A 39 5.56 -18.15 18.25
CA GLN A 39 5.40 -18.13 16.79
C GLN A 39 6.11 -16.94 16.15
N THR A 40 6.51 -17.11 14.91
CA THR A 40 7.06 -16.08 14.01
C THR A 40 6.07 -15.81 12.88
N ILE A 41 6.14 -14.63 12.29
CA ILE A 41 5.24 -14.21 11.22
C ILE A 41 6.06 -13.98 9.95
N ARG A 42 5.65 -14.60 8.84
CA ARG A 42 6.21 -14.43 7.51
C ARG A 42 5.11 -13.98 6.57
N MET A 43 5.33 -12.88 5.86
CA MET A 43 4.35 -12.31 4.94
C MET A 43 4.96 -12.18 3.55
N LYS A 44 4.17 -12.49 2.52
CA LYS A 44 4.57 -12.30 1.12
C LYS A 44 3.42 -11.72 0.32
N PHE A 45 3.67 -10.53 -0.26
CA PHE A 45 2.68 -9.79 -1.02
C PHE A 45 3.25 -9.39 -2.39
N ASP A 46 2.52 -9.68 -3.46
CA ASP A 46 2.98 -9.32 -4.81
C ASP A 46 2.58 -7.89 -5.20
N TYR A 47 1.31 -7.52 -5.08
CA TYR A 47 0.78 -6.25 -5.59
C TYR A 47 0.38 -5.22 -4.53
N PRO A 48 -0.10 -5.61 -3.34
CA PRO A 48 -0.61 -4.64 -2.37
C PRO A 48 0.44 -3.67 -1.86
N GLY A 49 0.04 -2.40 -1.67
CA GLY A 49 0.69 -1.55 -0.69
C GLY A 49 0.36 -2.04 0.71
N VAL A 50 1.36 -2.12 1.59
CA VAL A 50 1.23 -2.69 2.94
C VAL A 50 1.59 -1.66 3.98
N LYS A 51 0.65 -1.34 4.87
CA LYS A 51 0.91 -0.58 6.08
C LYS A 51 0.90 -1.54 7.26
N ILE A 52 2.04 -1.65 7.96
CA ILE A 52 2.15 -2.55 9.11
C ILE A 52 2.50 -1.81 10.39
N SER A 53 1.88 -2.24 11.49
CA SER A 53 2.15 -1.74 12.84
C SER A 53 2.01 -2.86 13.87
N THR A 54 2.44 -2.59 15.10
CA THR A 54 2.22 -3.51 16.23
C THR A 54 1.07 -3.04 17.11
N TRP A 55 0.44 -3.98 17.83
CA TRP A 55 -0.61 -3.74 18.83
C TRP A 55 -0.52 -4.69 20.02
N ASP A 56 -1.39 -4.48 21.03
CA ASP A 56 -1.35 -5.21 22.29
C ASP A 56 -2.30 -6.44 22.33
N LYS A 57 -2.55 -7.07 21.18
CA LYS A 57 -3.36 -8.30 21.10
C LYS A 57 -2.55 -9.45 20.54
N ASP A 58 -2.82 -10.67 21.02
CA ASP A 58 -2.18 -11.90 20.56
C ASP A 58 -2.83 -12.43 19.26
N GLU A 59 -3.01 -11.56 18.30
CA GLU A 59 -3.60 -11.88 16.99
C GLU A 59 -3.05 -10.94 15.90
N ILE A 60 -3.03 -11.41 14.66
CA ILE A 60 -2.79 -10.58 13.49
C ILE A 60 -4.15 -10.08 13.00
N SER A 61 -4.29 -8.77 12.80
CA SER A 61 -5.42 -8.19 12.08
C SER A 61 -4.98 -7.81 10.68
N ILE A 62 -5.72 -8.23 9.68
CA ILE A 62 -5.50 -7.89 8.26
C ILE A 62 -6.76 -7.18 7.78
N GLY A 63 -6.67 -5.87 7.67
CA GLY A 63 -7.70 -5.02 7.08
C GLY A 63 -7.23 -4.47 5.73
N GLY A 64 -8.15 -3.85 4.98
CA GLY A 64 -7.74 -3.19 3.76
C GLY A 64 -8.86 -3.00 2.74
N THR A 65 -8.46 -2.54 1.58
CA THR A 65 -9.35 -2.32 0.43
C THR A 65 -8.75 -2.94 -0.82
N VAL A 66 -9.63 -3.46 -1.67
CA VAL A 66 -9.29 -4.01 -2.98
C VAL A 66 -10.12 -3.30 -4.03
N SER A 67 -9.46 -2.89 -5.11
CA SER A 67 -10.10 -2.46 -6.33
C SER A 67 -9.30 -3.00 -7.51
N ILE A 68 -9.87 -3.96 -8.22
CA ILE A 68 -9.33 -4.52 -9.45
C ILE A 68 -10.29 -4.19 -10.59
N ASN A 69 -9.78 -3.44 -11.59
CA ASN A 69 -10.58 -2.93 -12.68
C ASN A 69 -11.86 -2.21 -12.20
N ASN A 70 -11.67 -1.28 -11.24
CA ASN A 70 -12.76 -0.48 -10.68
C ASN A 70 -13.80 -1.31 -9.89
N GLY A 71 -13.39 -2.40 -9.26
CA GLY A 71 -14.23 -3.28 -8.46
C GLY A 71 -14.83 -4.48 -9.22
N GLU A 72 -14.66 -4.56 -10.54
CA GLU A 72 -15.25 -5.63 -11.37
C GLU A 72 -14.68 -7.02 -11.07
N HIS A 73 -13.44 -7.09 -10.51
CA HIS A 73 -12.71 -8.34 -10.26
C HIS A 73 -12.10 -8.42 -8.87
N ASP A 74 -12.66 -7.72 -7.89
CA ASP A 74 -12.14 -7.70 -6.52
C ASP A 74 -12.16 -9.08 -5.86
N ASP A 75 -13.13 -9.92 -6.25
CA ASP A 75 -13.30 -11.29 -5.80
C ASP A 75 -12.13 -12.21 -6.18
N ALA A 76 -11.32 -11.83 -7.17
CA ALA A 76 -10.11 -12.56 -7.54
C ALA A 76 -9.01 -12.43 -6.47
N PHE A 77 -8.99 -11.38 -5.66
CA PHE A 77 -7.99 -11.19 -4.62
C PHE A 77 -8.27 -12.06 -3.39
N LYS A 78 -7.29 -12.85 -2.99
CA LYS A 78 -7.37 -13.74 -1.81
C LYS A 78 -6.22 -13.49 -0.85
N ILE A 79 -6.51 -13.59 0.44
CA ILE A 79 -5.49 -13.67 1.50
C ILE A 79 -5.43 -15.10 1.99
N ASN A 80 -4.29 -15.72 1.81
CA ASN A 80 -3.97 -17.07 2.25
C ASN A 80 -3.23 -17.02 3.58
N VAL A 81 -3.63 -17.87 4.53
CA VAL A 81 -2.96 -18.04 5.82
C VAL A 81 -2.68 -19.52 6.02
N LYS A 82 -1.42 -19.85 6.28
CA LYS A 82 -0.96 -21.20 6.57
C LYS A 82 -0.09 -21.18 7.82
N SER A 83 -0.31 -22.13 8.71
CA SER A 83 0.55 -22.34 9.88
C SER A 83 1.38 -23.60 9.67
N SER A 84 2.69 -23.51 9.84
CA SER A 84 3.62 -24.61 9.74
C SER A 84 4.61 -24.55 10.90
N GLY A 85 4.53 -25.49 11.83
CA GLY A 85 5.30 -25.44 13.06
C GLY A 85 5.09 -24.14 13.83
N ASN A 86 6.15 -23.42 14.10
CA ASN A 86 6.10 -22.13 14.80
C ASN A 86 5.96 -20.92 13.87
N THR A 87 5.70 -21.12 12.58
CA THR A 87 5.61 -20.03 11.62
C THR A 87 4.18 -19.86 11.09
N ILE A 88 3.65 -18.65 11.15
CA ILE A 88 2.44 -18.22 10.47
C ILE A 88 2.85 -17.58 9.16
N MET A 89 2.43 -18.16 8.04
CA MET A 89 2.66 -17.63 6.69
C MET A 89 1.40 -16.96 6.17
N ILE A 90 1.53 -15.71 5.74
CA ILE A 90 0.44 -14.92 5.14
C ILE A 90 0.89 -14.51 3.74
N SER A 91 0.05 -14.75 2.75
CA SER A 91 0.31 -14.35 1.37
C SER A 91 -0.96 -13.88 0.68
N ASN A 92 -0.81 -13.16 -0.42
CA ASN A 92 -1.92 -12.90 -1.30
C ASN A 92 -1.81 -13.72 -2.59
N GLU A 93 -2.94 -13.85 -3.26
CA GLU A 93 -3.07 -14.44 -4.58
C GLU A 93 -4.13 -13.67 -5.37
N ILE A 94 -3.96 -13.55 -6.68
CA ILE A 94 -4.99 -13.09 -7.60
C ILE A 94 -5.39 -14.27 -8.46
N GLU A 95 -6.55 -14.86 -8.15
CA GLU A 95 -7.07 -16.03 -8.85
C GLU A 95 -7.36 -15.71 -10.32
N ASN A 96 -6.98 -16.62 -11.21
CA ASN A 96 -7.24 -16.50 -12.64
C ASN A 96 -6.80 -15.16 -13.25
N MET A 97 -5.70 -14.58 -12.81
CA MET A 97 -5.19 -13.27 -13.24
C MET A 97 -5.13 -13.14 -14.77
N SER A 98 -4.78 -14.20 -15.49
CA SER A 98 -4.73 -14.24 -16.96
C SER A 98 -6.10 -14.05 -17.65
N ARG A 99 -7.20 -14.19 -16.93
CA ARG A 99 -8.59 -14.00 -17.43
C ARG A 99 -9.12 -12.61 -17.09
N ILE A 100 -8.47 -11.86 -16.24
CA ILE A 100 -8.87 -10.49 -15.92
C ILE A 100 -8.55 -9.59 -17.11
N PRO A 101 -9.52 -8.87 -17.66
CA PRO A 101 -9.30 -8.01 -18.83
C PRO A 101 -8.29 -6.90 -18.52
N GLN A 102 -7.44 -6.61 -19.49
CA GLN A 102 -6.60 -5.42 -19.41
C GLN A 102 -7.46 -4.16 -19.60
N ARG A 103 -7.03 -3.07 -18.99
CA ARG A 103 -7.61 -1.73 -19.07
C ARG A 103 -6.59 -0.75 -19.63
N ILE A 104 -7.07 0.38 -20.12
CA ILE A 104 -6.23 1.51 -20.45
C ILE A 104 -6.44 2.55 -19.36
N THR A 105 -5.38 2.82 -18.61
CA THR A 105 -5.39 3.83 -17.54
C THR A 105 -4.65 5.06 -18.00
N VAL A 106 -5.32 6.20 -17.92
CA VAL A 106 -4.79 7.52 -18.32
C VAL A 106 -4.71 8.41 -17.09
N TYR A 107 -3.61 9.11 -16.95
CA TYR A 107 -3.40 10.07 -15.86
C TYR A 107 -3.31 11.49 -16.43
N GLU A 108 -4.22 12.38 -16.02
CA GLU A 108 -4.24 13.80 -16.35
C GLU A 108 -4.16 14.61 -15.06
N GLY A 109 -2.96 15.15 -14.77
CA GLY A 109 -2.66 15.71 -13.45
C GLY A 109 -2.86 14.65 -12.35
N ASP A 110 -3.73 14.95 -11.38
CA ASP A 110 -4.07 14.04 -10.28
C ASP A 110 -5.29 13.15 -10.58
N GLN A 111 -5.88 13.29 -11.76
CA GLN A 111 -7.03 12.49 -12.16
C GLN A 111 -6.58 11.20 -12.83
N LYS A 112 -7.18 10.08 -12.42
CA LYS A 112 -7.01 8.76 -12.99
C LYS A 112 -8.30 8.36 -13.70
N MET A 113 -8.20 8.05 -14.98
CA MET A 113 -9.31 7.58 -15.81
C MET A 113 -9.01 6.17 -16.31
N ILE A 114 -10.00 5.29 -16.27
CA ILE A 114 -9.86 3.89 -16.66
C ILE A 114 -10.85 3.62 -17.78
N PHE A 115 -10.35 3.17 -18.92
CA PHE A 115 -11.13 2.82 -20.11
C PHE A 115 -11.15 1.29 -20.26
N LYS A 116 -12.31 0.76 -20.61
CA LYS A 116 -12.52 -0.70 -20.76
C LYS A 116 -11.71 -1.28 -21.91
N ASP A 117 -11.63 -0.53 -23.00
CA ASP A 117 -10.94 -0.95 -24.21
C ASP A 117 -10.40 0.24 -25.00
N ARG A 118 -9.75 -0.11 -26.10
CA ARG A 118 -9.12 0.87 -26.98
C ARG A 118 -10.14 1.77 -27.68
N ALA A 119 -11.32 1.28 -28.01
CA ALA A 119 -12.34 2.05 -28.71
C ALA A 119 -12.92 3.16 -27.82
N GLU A 120 -13.15 2.85 -26.53
CA GLU A 120 -13.58 3.84 -25.57
C GLU A 120 -12.52 4.94 -25.35
N TRP A 121 -11.25 4.55 -25.28
CA TRP A 121 -10.14 5.50 -25.16
C TRP A 121 -9.95 6.36 -26.41
N GLU A 122 -10.00 5.80 -27.63
CA GLU A 122 -9.91 6.55 -28.88
C GLU A 122 -11.04 7.60 -28.99
N LYS A 123 -12.26 7.24 -28.64
CA LYS A 123 -13.39 8.17 -28.59
C LYS A 123 -13.15 9.31 -27.58
N TYR A 124 -12.56 9.03 -26.44
CA TYR A 124 -12.18 10.06 -25.47
C TYR A 124 -11.14 11.03 -26.07
N GLN A 125 -10.13 10.50 -26.76
CA GLN A 125 -9.08 11.32 -27.39
C GLN A 125 -9.58 12.26 -28.48
N GLU A 126 -10.65 11.91 -29.21
CA GLU A 126 -11.26 12.77 -30.22
C GLU A 126 -11.74 14.12 -29.64
N THR A 127 -12.16 14.13 -28.37
CA THR A 127 -12.70 15.31 -27.70
C THR A 127 -11.73 15.99 -26.74
N HIS A 128 -10.75 15.26 -26.18
CA HIS A 128 -9.84 15.74 -25.14
C HIS A 128 -8.37 15.81 -25.58
N GLY A 129 -8.05 15.31 -26.78
CA GLY A 129 -6.69 15.26 -27.29
C GLY A 129 -5.91 14.03 -26.77
N ARG A 130 -4.61 13.97 -27.08
CA ARG A 130 -3.75 12.84 -26.71
C ARG A 130 -3.16 13.05 -25.31
N SER A 131 -3.28 12.07 -24.44
CA SER A 131 -2.57 12.02 -23.17
C SER A 131 -1.21 11.33 -23.33
N ASN A 132 -0.20 11.81 -22.59
CA ASN A 132 1.17 11.28 -22.61
C ASN A 132 1.42 10.23 -21.50
N ARG A 133 0.51 10.10 -20.54
CA ARG A 133 0.64 9.15 -19.41
C ARG A 133 -0.43 8.08 -19.51
N VAL A 134 -0.15 7.08 -20.34
CA VAL A 134 -1.04 5.95 -20.61
C VAL A 134 -0.38 4.66 -20.12
N ASN A 135 -1.10 3.89 -19.32
CA ASN A 135 -0.71 2.55 -18.90
C ASN A 135 -1.72 1.51 -19.43
N MET A 136 -1.22 0.39 -19.94
CA MET A 136 -2.04 -0.73 -20.40
C MET A 136 -1.78 -1.94 -19.50
N GLY A 137 -2.82 -2.45 -18.85
CA GLY A 137 -2.70 -3.57 -17.94
C GLY A 137 -3.95 -3.76 -17.10
N ILE A 138 -3.90 -4.68 -16.15
CA ILE A 138 -4.95 -4.80 -15.13
C ILE A 138 -4.80 -3.62 -14.17
N ASP A 139 -5.87 -2.84 -14.00
CA ASP A 139 -5.85 -1.76 -13.02
C ASP A 139 -6.05 -2.32 -11.62
N MET A 140 -5.10 -2.06 -10.73
CA MET A 140 -5.10 -2.57 -9.35
C MET A 140 -4.81 -1.45 -8.36
N ASP A 141 -5.70 -1.25 -7.39
CA ASP A 141 -5.46 -0.45 -6.18
C ASP A 141 -5.82 -1.31 -4.96
N ILE A 142 -4.79 -1.93 -4.39
CA ILE A 142 -4.92 -2.85 -3.26
C ILE A 142 -4.07 -2.32 -2.12
N LYS A 143 -4.71 -2.07 -0.98
CA LYS A 143 -4.06 -1.55 0.23
C LYS A 143 -4.39 -2.45 1.40
N LEU A 144 -3.36 -2.93 2.07
CA LEU A 144 -3.48 -3.73 3.28
C LEU A 144 -3.01 -2.93 4.50
N GLU A 145 -3.80 -2.95 5.55
CA GLU A 145 -3.43 -2.46 6.87
C GLU A 145 -3.32 -3.66 7.82
N ILE A 146 -2.11 -3.94 8.30
CA ILE A 146 -1.80 -5.12 9.08
C ILE A 146 -1.34 -4.70 10.47
N LYS A 147 -1.91 -5.34 11.50
CA LYS A 147 -1.46 -5.18 12.88
C LYS A 147 -1.00 -6.52 13.39
N VAL A 148 0.20 -6.59 13.96
CA VAL A 148 0.78 -7.80 14.52
C VAL A 148 1.05 -7.62 16.03
N PRO A 149 1.11 -8.71 16.81
CA PRO A 149 1.46 -8.61 18.23
C PRO A 149 2.84 -7.97 18.42
N ARG A 150 3.03 -7.25 19.52
CA ARG A 150 4.35 -6.72 19.90
C ARG A 150 5.36 -7.84 20.13
N ASN A 151 6.62 -7.56 19.85
CA ASN A 151 7.77 -8.44 20.11
C ASN A 151 7.73 -9.80 19.38
N VAL A 152 6.92 -9.92 18.34
CA VAL A 152 6.93 -11.09 17.46
C VAL A 152 7.89 -10.85 16.30
N ASP A 153 8.77 -11.83 16.04
CA ASP A 153 9.68 -11.80 14.89
C ASP A 153 8.86 -11.84 13.60
N THR A 154 9.03 -10.78 12.79
CA THR A 154 8.18 -10.54 11.61
C THR A 154 9.03 -10.26 10.38
N ASP A 155 8.82 -11.03 9.31
CA ASP A 155 9.40 -10.82 7.99
C ASP A 155 8.31 -10.49 6.98
N ILE A 156 8.61 -9.52 6.11
CA ILE A 156 7.71 -9.06 5.06
C ILE A 156 8.47 -9.03 3.73
N GLU A 157 7.95 -9.72 2.74
CA GLU A 157 8.35 -9.60 1.34
C GLU A 157 7.22 -8.89 0.58
N ALA A 158 7.52 -7.78 -0.10
CA ALA A 158 6.62 -7.09 -1.01
C ALA A 158 7.28 -6.94 -2.38
N VAL A 159 6.59 -7.32 -3.47
CA VAL A 159 7.18 -7.24 -4.80
C VAL A 159 6.99 -5.85 -5.40
N TYR A 160 5.76 -5.41 -5.61
CA TYR A 160 5.45 -4.13 -6.27
C TYR A 160 4.94 -3.05 -5.32
N GLY A 161 4.37 -3.43 -4.18
CA GLY A 161 3.81 -2.50 -3.20
C GLY A 161 4.86 -1.85 -2.31
N MET A 162 4.62 -0.61 -1.88
CA MET A 162 5.40 0.02 -0.82
C MET A 162 5.03 -0.58 0.54
N VAL A 163 6.01 -0.70 1.43
CA VAL A 163 5.81 -1.11 2.82
C VAL A 163 5.99 0.10 3.74
N GLU A 164 4.89 0.52 4.36
CA GLU A 164 4.84 1.63 5.32
C GLU A 164 4.84 1.08 6.75
N ILE A 165 5.73 1.59 7.60
CA ILE A 165 5.89 1.18 8.98
C ILE A 165 5.80 2.42 9.89
N PRO A 166 4.59 2.87 10.28
CA PRO A 166 4.43 4.07 11.11
C PRO A 166 4.88 3.83 12.55
N GLU A 167 4.81 2.59 13.02
CA GLU A 167 5.22 2.16 14.35
C GLU A 167 5.43 0.65 14.39
N PHE A 168 6.55 0.20 14.95
CA PHE A 168 6.79 -1.23 15.14
C PHE A 168 7.58 -1.50 16.41
N THR A 169 7.33 -2.65 17.04
CA THR A 169 8.03 -3.13 18.23
C THR A 169 8.27 -4.62 18.09
N GLY A 170 9.54 -5.03 18.05
CA GLY A 170 9.97 -6.42 17.84
C GLY A 170 10.96 -6.51 16.68
N PRO A 171 11.61 -7.66 16.46
CA PRO A 171 12.49 -7.87 15.31
C PRO A 171 11.71 -7.75 14.01
N LEU A 172 12.27 -7.03 13.03
CA LEU A 172 11.60 -6.76 11.77
C LEU A 172 12.57 -6.85 10.60
N THR A 173 12.21 -7.66 9.62
CA THR A 173 12.86 -7.70 8.30
C THR A 173 11.84 -7.35 7.23
N VAL A 174 12.18 -6.42 6.35
CA VAL A 174 11.33 -6.01 5.23
C VAL A 174 12.17 -6.01 3.96
N GLN A 175 11.68 -6.72 2.95
CA GLN A 175 12.21 -6.70 1.59
C GLN A 175 11.12 -6.22 0.65
N ALA A 176 11.28 -5.00 0.09
CA ALA A 176 10.36 -4.42 -0.87
C ALA A 176 11.06 -4.26 -2.23
N THR A 177 10.81 -5.18 -3.17
CA THR A 177 11.62 -5.28 -4.39
C THR A 177 11.54 -4.02 -5.25
N TYR A 178 10.36 -3.58 -5.64
CA TYR A 178 10.16 -2.43 -6.54
C TYR A 178 9.48 -1.23 -5.86
N GLY A 179 8.74 -1.45 -4.77
CA GLY A 179 7.91 -0.43 -4.15
C GLY A 179 8.63 0.49 -3.17
N GLY A 180 9.57 -0.05 -2.42
CA GLY A 180 10.30 0.68 -1.38
C GLY A 180 9.76 0.49 0.04
N VAL A 181 10.48 1.07 1.00
CA VAL A 181 10.16 1.02 2.43
C VAL A 181 10.09 2.42 3.00
N ASP A 182 9.06 2.74 3.79
CA ASP A 182 8.94 3.99 4.55
C ASP A 182 8.71 3.66 6.04
N ALA A 183 9.74 3.80 6.86
CA ALA A 183 9.72 3.42 8.26
C ALA A 183 9.94 4.61 9.19
N SER A 184 9.03 4.79 10.16
CA SER A 184 9.18 5.75 11.26
C SER A 184 9.74 5.05 12.49
N LEU A 185 10.92 5.47 12.95
CA LEU A 185 11.70 4.82 13.99
C LEU A 185 11.90 5.73 15.21
N THR A 186 11.76 5.14 16.38
CA THR A 186 12.23 5.74 17.64
C THR A 186 13.61 5.16 17.93
N GLU A 187 14.66 5.94 17.71
CA GLU A 187 16.07 5.47 17.73
C GLU A 187 16.42 4.61 18.96
N LYS A 188 16.05 5.06 20.15
CA LYS A 188 16.34 4.32 21.41
C LYS A 188 15.69 2.92 21.47
N ASN A 189 14.66 2.68 20.68
CA ASN A 189 13.92 1.42 20.64
C ASN A 189 14.43 0.47 19.54
N VAL A 190 15.42 0.87 18.77
CA VAL A 190 16.05 0.07 17.70
C VAL A 190 17.46 -0.29 18.17
N GLY A 191 17.83 -1.56 18.07
CA GLY A 191 19.20 -2.01 18.30
C GLY A 191 20.04 -1.82 17.03
N GLU A 192 20.25 -2.91 16.31
CA GLU A 192 20.92 -2.89 15.02
C GLU A 192 19.93 -2.48 13.92
N LEU A 193 20.29 -1.46 13.14
CA LEU A 193 19.60 -1.03 11.94
C LEU A 193 20.45 -1.35 10.71
N ILE A 194 19.84 -2.04 9.72
CA ILE A 194 20.43 -2.30 8.42
C ILE A 194 19.47 -1.76 7.37
N ALA A 195 19.95 -0.93 6.46
CA ALA A 195 19.20 -0.46 5.29
C ALA A 195 20.03 -0.69 4.03
N GLU A 196 19.41 -1.23 2.99
CA GLU A 196 20.09 -1.67 1.78
C GLU A 196 19.23 -1.41 0.54
N THR A 197 19.86 -0.91 -0.53
CA THR A 197 19.25 -0.75 -1.85
C THR A 197 20.32 -0.92 -2.93
N ASN A 198 19.90 -1.40 -4.14
CA ASN A 198 20.83 -1.49 -5.26
C ASN A 198 20.67 -0.31 -6.23
N TYR A 199 19.46 -0.01 -6.68
CA TYR A 199 19.19 1.03 -7.68
C TYR A 199 18.40 2.22 -7.14
N GLY A 200 18.08 2.22 -5.83
CA GLY A 200 17.38 3.29 -5.15
C GLY A 200 18.31 4.15 -4.29
N ASN A 201 17.69 4.91 -3.40
CA ASN A 201 18.39 5.73 -2.42
C ASN A 201 17.89 5.43 -1.00
N ILE A 202 18.78 5.64 -0.01
CA ILE A 202 18.42 5.61 1.40
C ILE A 202 18.32 7.05 1.89
N TYR A 203 17.13 7.46 2.31
CA TYR A 203 16.83 8.77 2.85
C TYR A 203 16.61 8.67 4.36
N THR A 204 17.31 9.48 5.16
CA THR A 204 17.15 9.44 6.60
C THR A 204 17.37 10.78 7.28
N ASN A 205 16.62 11.01 8.36
CA ASN A 205 16.85 12.11 9.32
C ASN A 205 17.16 11.58 10.73
N LEU A 206 17.54 10.30 10.85
CA LEU A 206 18.00 9.70 12.10
C LEU A 206 19.39 10.23 12.45
N GLU A 207 19.67 10.39 13.75
CA GLU A 207 20.97 10.80 14.24
C GLU A 207 21.92 9.59 14.34
N MET A 208 22.43 9.15 13.19
CA MET A 208 23.30 7.98 13.10
C MET A 208 24.76 8.39 13.02
N LYS A 209 25.62 7.73 13.81
CA LYS A 209 27.07 7.77 13.57
C LYS A 209 27.38 6.76 12.47
N ILE A 210 27.44 7.24 11.25
CA ILE A 210 27.83 6.42 10.09
C ILE A 210 29.36 6.52 9.99
N SER A 211 30.08 5.42 10.24
CA SER A 211 31.50 5.30 9.91
C SER A 211 31.65 4.78 8.47
N GLN A 212 32.82 4.99 7.85
CA GLN A 212 33.10 4.47 6.50
C GLN A 212 32.95 2.94 6.42
N ASP A 213 33.18 2.22 7.51
CA ASP A 213 32.99 0.77 7.60
C ASP A 213 31.50 0.36 7.66
N ASN A 214 30.63 1.30 8.03
CA ASN A 214 29.18 1.08 8.19
C ASN A 214 28.34 1.64 7.03
N ALA A 215 28.97 2.36 6.10
CA ALA A 215 28.33 2.83 4.88
C ALA A 215 29.18 2.39 3.68
N ARG A 216 28.59 1.62 2.80
CA ARG A 216 29.22 1.14 1.57
C ARG A 216 28.38 1.62 0.40
N GLU A 217 29.04 2.33 -0.50
CA GLU A 217 28.48 2.75 -1.77
C GLU A 217 29.39 2.19 -2.87
N GLU A 218 28.93 1.16 -3.53
CA GLU A 218 29.62 0.52 -4.66
C GLU A 218 28.65 0.53 -5.82
N ASP A 219 29.10 0.75 -7.05
CA ASP A 219 28.32 0.78 -8.29
C ASP A 219 26.83 0.32 -8.13
N PHE A 220 25.92 1.27 -7.90
CA PHE A 220 24.48 1.07 -7.68
C PHE A 220 24.05 0.36 -6.37
N HIS A 221 24.97 0.03 -5.46
CA HIS A 221 24.63 -0.63 -4.19
C HIS A 221 24.95 0.27 -3.02
N THR A 222 23.96 0.57 -2.19
CA THR A 222 24.10 1.36 -0.97
C THR A 222 23.68 0.53 0.24
N LEU A 223 24.58 0.39 1.20
CA LEU A 223 24.35 -0.29 2.47
C LEU A 223 24.66 0.65 3.63
N VAL A 224 23.74 0.77 4.58
CA VAL A 224 23.91 1.51 5.82
C VAL A 224 23.68 0.57 7.00
N ARG A 225 24.62 0.57 7.95
CA ARG A 225 24.48 -0.15 9.23
C ARG A 225 24.71 0.82 10.38
N ALA A 226 23.87 0.73 11.41
CA ALA A 226 24.00 1.54 12.60
C ALA A 226 23.51 0.79 13.83
N ASN A 227 24.14 1.04 14.98
CA ASN A 227 23.61 0.66 16.28
C ASN A 227 23.02 1.91 16.92
N LEU A 228 21.69 1.94 17.09
CA LEU A 228 20.97 3.13 17.55
C LEU A 228 20.66 3.08 19.05
N GLY A 229 20.30 1.92 19.58
CA GLY A 229 19.94 1.71 20.98
C GLY A 229 20.05 0.24 21.38
N THR A 230 19.20 -0.19 22.31
CA THR A 230 19.23 -1.56 22.89
C THR A 230 18.06 -2.45 22.44
N GLY A 231 17.28 -1.98 21.48
CA GLY A 231 16.11 -2.68 20.97
C GLY A 231 16.43 -3.86 20.03
N PRO A 232 15.43 -4.42 19.39
CA PRO A 232 15.60 -5.48 18.40
C PRO A 232 16.27 -4.97 17.11
N ARG A 233 16.68 -5.94 16.28
CA ARG A 233 17.23 -5.70 14.96
C ARG A 233 16.14 -5.34 13.96
N TYR A 234 16.41 -4.32 13.13
CA TYR A 234 15.61 -3.95 11.98
C TYR A 234 16.46 -4.03 10.71
N ARG A 235 15.92 -4.72 9.69
CA ARG A 235 16.52 -4.82 8.36
C ARG A 235 15.51 -4.36 7.32
N PHE A 236 15.90 -3.38 6.51
CA PHE A 236 15.10 -2.85 5.40
C PHE A 236 15.90 -2.97 4.11
N GLU A 237 15.33 -3.64 3.13
CA GLU A 237 15.94 -3.89 1.83
C GLU A 237 14.96 -3.53 0.71
N SER A 238 15.45 -2.76 -0.27
CA SER A 238 14.66 -2.42 -1.46
C SER A 238 15.57 -2.39 -2.69
N PRO A 239 15.74 -3.50 -3.42
CA PRO A 239 16.68 -3.56 -4.53
C PRO A 239 16.47 -2.51 -5.61
N TYR A 240 15.22 -2.18 -5.96
CA TYR A 240 14.89 -1.22 -7.02
C TYR A 240 14.13 0.02 -6.52
N GLY A 241 13.70 0.06 -5.28
CA GLY A 241 13.00 1.18 -4.67
C GLY A 241 13.86 1.91 -3.65
N ASN A 242 13.29 2.94 -3.06
CA ASN A 242 13.93 3.73 -2.03
C ASN A 242 13.62 3.21 -0.62
N VAL A 243 14.53 3.48 0.31
CA VAL A 243 14.33 3.25 1.75
C VAL A 243 14.29 4.60 2.47
N TYR A 244 13.17 4.91 3.09
CA TYR A 244 12.96 6.12 3.88
C TYR A 244 12.94 5.75 5.36
N LEU A 245 13.89 6.31 6.13
CA LEU A 245 14.01 6.10 7.56
C LEU A 245 13.75 7.43 8.27
N ARG A 246 12.61 7.54 8.92
CA ARG A 246 12.15 8.77 9.56
C ARG A 246 12.30 8.69 11.07
N LYS A 247 12.85 9.74 11.68
CA LYS A 247 12.85 9.92 13.14
C LYS A 247 11.42 10.21 13.59
N LYS A 248 10.96 9.48 14.60
CA LYS A 248 9.68 9.66 15.27
C LYS A 248 9.80 10.53 16.51
#